data_9777f68077610377874be46ab6d8a75f
#
_entry.id   9777f68077610377874be46ab6d8a75f
#
_cell.length_a   1.000
_cell.length_b   1.000
_cell.length_c   1.000
_cell.angle_alpha   90.00
_cell.angle_beta   90.00
_cell.angle_gamma   90.00
#
_symmetry.space_group_name_H-M   'P 1'
#
loop_
_entity.id
_entity.type
_entity.pdbx_description
1 polymer ?
#
loop_
_entity_poly.entity_id
_entity_poly.type
_entity_poly.pdbx_seq_one_letter_code
_entity_poly.pdbx_strand_id
1 'polypeptide(L)'
;MGQQHFEFEYEIKASPKVLYPYISSASGLQQWFAEKVTVKNAELFLFYWDNETHSGHLVQNKVNKSVKFDFSGSDQAPLSAIIEIKLEVSELTNATYLKIHDSASTFKSPADAQELWDYLTDKLKEIVGS
;
A
#
# COMPACT_ATOMS: atom_id res chain seq x y z
N MET A 1 -5.53 3.35 -24.92
CA MET A 1 -4.38 3.56 -24.04
C MET A 1 -4.56 2.78 -22.77
N GLY A 2 -3.64 1.92 -22.50
CA GLY A 2 -3.72 1.10 -21.32
C GLY A 2 -3.36 1.86 -20.06
N GLN A 3 -3.97 1.44 -18.98
CA GLN A 3 -3.62 1.89 -17.65
C GLN A 3 -2.29 1.27 -17.26
N GLN A 4 -1.44 2.02 -16.58
CA GLN A 4 -0.17 1.50 -16.11
C GLN A 4 -0.34 0.71 -14.83
N HIS A 5 0.36 -0.40 -14.75
CA HIS A 5 0.40 -1.26 -13.58
C HIS A 5 1.85 -1.37 -13.12
N PHE A 6 2.07 -1.16 -11.85
CA PHE A 6 3.41 -1.28 -11.26
C PHE A 6 3.38 -2.38 -10.22
N GLU A 7 4.39 -3.22 -10.25
CA GLU A 7 4.53 -4.30 -9.27
C GLU A 7 5.92 -4.24 -8.65
N PHE A 8 5.97 -4.30 -7.32
CA PHE A 8 7.22 -4.25 -6.58
C PHE A 8 7.19 -5.30 -5.48
N GLU A 9 8.38 -5.74 -5.10
CA GLU A 9 8.53 -6.73 -4.04
C GLU A 9 9.68 -6.33 -3.14
N TYR A 10 9.44 -6.34 -1.85
CA TYR A 10 10.43 -5.93 -0.85
C TYR A 10 10.52 -6.98 0.24
N GLU A 11 11.75 -7.41 0.56
CA GLU A 11 11.95 -8.28 1.71
C GLU A 11 11.93 -7.42 2.97
N ILE A 12 11.14 -7.83 3.97
CA ILE A 12 11.04 -7.11 5.24
C ILE A 12 11.24 -8.11 6.37
N LYS A 13 12.13 -7.78 7.30
CA LYS A 13 12.49 -8.66 8.42
C LYS A 13 11.50 -8.53 9.56
N ALA A 14 10.25 -8.88 9.29
CA ALA A 14 9.16 -8.89 10.26
C ALA A 14 8.14 -9.91 9.79
N SER A 15 7.41 -10.49 10.72
CA SER A 15 6.39 -11.48 10.34
C SER A 15 5.16 -10.81 9.73
N PRO A 16 4.36 -11.55 8.96
CA PRO A 16 3.09 -11.01 8.46
C PRO A 16 2.18 -10.49 9.59
N LYS A 17 2.19 -11.16 10.72
CA LYS A 17 1.40 -10.74 11.88
C LYS A 17 1.82 -9.36 12.39
N VAL A 18 3.11 -9.09 12.40
CA VAL A 18 3.65 -7.78 12.82
C VAL A 18 3.33 -6.72 11.77
N LEU A 19 3.45 -7.06 10.50
CA LEU A 19 3.26 -6.10 9.40
C LEU A 19 1.80 -5.78 9.11
N TYR A 20 0.90 -6.71 9.35
CA TYR A 20 -0.50 -6.55 8.98
C TYR A 20 -1.16 -5.27 9.52
N PRO A 21 -0.97 -4.87 10.80
CA PRO A 21 -1.55 -3.61 11.28
C PRO A 21 -1.08 -2.38 10.49
N TYR A 22 0.13 -2.42 9.94
CA TYR A 22 0.67 -1.29 9.17
C TYR A 22 0.08 -1.18 7.78
N ILE A 23 -0.57 -2.22 7.27
CA ILE A 23 -1.20 -2.15 5.96
C ILE A 23 -2.73 -2.11 6.05
N SER A 24 -3.32 -2.42 7.20
CA SER A 24 -4.77 -2.59 7.34
C SER A 24 -5.45 -1.57 8.22
N SER A 25 -4.71 -0.81 9.02
CA SER A 25 -5.31 0.19 9.91
C SER A 25 -4.89 1.60 9.55
N ALA A 26 -5.74 2.57 9.87
CA ALA A 26 -5.42 3.97 9.62
C ALA A 26 -4.16 4.40 10.36
N SER A 27 -4.03 4.03 11.63
CA SER A 27 -2.87 4.40 12.41
C SER A 27 -1.58 3.78 11.89
N GLY A 28 -1.66 2.53 11.41
CA GLY A 28 -0.50 1.86 10.82
C GLY A 28 -0.10 2.47 9.49
N LEU A 29 -1.07 2.68 8.62
CA LEU A 29 -0.81 3.27 7.29
C LEU A 29 -0.27 4.70 7.40
N GLN A 30 -0.71 5.45 8.38
CA GLN A 30 -0.26 6.82 8.58
C GLN A 30 1.23 6.91 8.92
N GLN A 31 1.82 5.85 9.39
CA GLN A 31 3.22 5.86 9.79
C GLN A 31 4.19 5.79 8.62
N TRP A 32 3.76 5.23 7.50
CA TRP A 32 4.67 5.05 6.36
C TRP A 32 4.05 5.34 4.99
N PHE A 33 2.76 5.06 4.83
CA PHE A 33 2.11 5.09 3.52
C PHE A 33 1.60 6.46 3.12
N ALA A 34 1.09 7.23 4.08
CA ALA A 34 0.54 8.55 3.82
C ALA A 34 0.84 9.48 4.98
N GLU A 35 0.73 10.79 4.75
CA GLU A 35 0.99 11.79 5.78
C GLU A 35 -0.05 11.72 6.89
N LYS A 36 -1.29 11.44 6.52
CA LYS A 36 -2.38 11.28 7.45
C LYS A 36 -3.39 10.30 6.86
N VAL A 37 -3.98 9.46 7.70
CA VAL A 37 -5.01 8.52 7.27
C VAL A 37 -6.12 8.54 8.30
N THR A 38 -7.36 8.73 7.83
CA THR A 38 -8.53 8.63 8.68
C THR A 38 -9.50 7.61 8.11
N VAL A 39 -10.36 7.05 8.95
CA VAL A 39 -11.38 6.09 8.52
C VAL A 39 -12.74 6.72 8.77
N LYS A 40 -13.55 6.85 7.73
CA LYS A 40 -14.89 7.41 7.86
C LYS A 40 -15.90 6.38 8.36
N ASN A 41 -15.76 5.17 7.83
CA ASN A 41 -16.51 4.01 8.29
C ASN A 41 -15.61 2.81 8.07
N ALA A 42 -16.06 1.61 8.38
CA ALA A 42 -15.19 0.44 8.38
C ALA A 42 -14.45 0.20 7.05
N GLU A 43 -14.95 0.75 5.95
CA GLU A 43 -14.40 0.47 4.63
C GLU A 43 -13.84 1.67 3.89
N LEU A 44 -14.20 2.88 4.27
CA LEU A 44 -13.75 4.08 3.56
C LEU A 44 -12.62 4.75 4.31
N PHE A 45 -11.44 4.75 3.66
CA PHE A 45 -10.23 5.37 4.19
C PHE A 45 -9.96 6.65 3.43
N LEU A 46 -9.57 7.71 4.15
CA LEU A 46 -9.15 8.97 3.54
C LEU A 46 -7.64 9.10 3.73
N PHE A 47 -6.94 9.21 2.61
CA PHE A 47 -5.48 9.33 2.60
C PHE A 47 -5.09 10.74 2.20
N TYR A 48 -4.18 11.34 2.94
CA TYR A 48 -3.72 12.71 2.71
C TYR A 48 -2.28 12.69 2.23
N TRP A 49 -2.05 13.14 0.99
CA TRP A 49 -0.72 13.30 0.39
C TRP A 49 -0.65 14.67 -0.26
N ASP A 50 0.45 15.42 0.01
CA ASP A 50 0.74 16.69 -0.66
C ASP A 50 -0.46 17.64 -0.65
N ASN A 51 -1.12 17.76 0.51
CA ASN A 51 -2.30 18.60 0.70
C ASN A 51 -3.54 18.18 -0.10
N GLU A 52 -3.52 16.98 -0.63
CA GLU A 52 -4.67 16.41 -1.34
C GLU A 52 -5.25 15.25 -0.55
N THR A 53 -6.56 15.08 -0.64
CA THR A 53 -7.26 13.98 0.01
C THR A 53 -7.69 12.97 -1.05
N HIS A 54 -7.39 11.71 -0.81
CA HIS A 54 -7.78 10.62 -1.70
C HIS A 54 -8.62 9.62 -0.95
N SER A 55 -9.78 9.27 -1.51
CA SER A 55 -10.68 8.29 -0.92
C SER A 55 -10.38 6.90 -1.44
N GLY A 56 -10.08 5.97 -0.55
CA GLY A 56 -9.83 4.58 -0.91
C GLY A 56 -10.78 3.67 -0.17
N HIS A 57 -11.49 2.82 -0.91
CA HIS A 57 -12.35 1.81 -0.30
C HIS A 57 -11.57 0.53 -0.08
N LEU A 58 -11.63 0.02 1.13
CA LEU A 58 -11.01 -1.27 1.46
C LEU A 58 -11.94 -2.37 0.93
N VAL A 59 -11.61 -2.88 -0.25
CA VAL A 59 -12.46 -3.86 -0.94
C VAL A 59 -12.05 -5.30 -0.68
N GLN A 60 -10.86 -5.50 -0.14
CA GLN A 60 -10.40 -6.83 0.25
C GLN A 60 -9.49 -6.71 1.46
N ASN A 61 -9.73 -7.56 2.45
CA ASN A 61 -8.95 -7.56 3.68
C ASN A 61 -8.84 -9.01 4.16
N LYS A 62 -7.65 -9.59 3.96
CA LYS A 62 -7.35 -10.95 4.43
C LYS A 62 -6.35 -10.84 5.55
N VAL A 63 -6.76 -11.22 6.75
CA VAL A 63 -5.95 -11.08 7.97
C VAL A 63 -4.57 -11.71 7.79
N ASN A 64 -3.53 -10.93 8.09
CA ASN A 64 -2.12 -11.33 7.98
C ASN A 64 -1.68 -11.71 6.56
N LYS A 65 -2.47 -11.36 5.54
CA LYS A 65 -2.17 -11.73 4.16
C LYS A 65 -2.18 -10.56 3.19
N SER A 66 -3.28 -9.81 3.13
CA SER A 66 -3.36 -8.75 2.12
C SER A 66 -4.48 -7.77 2.39
N VAL A 67 -4.31 -6.58 1.80
CA VAL A 67 -5.38 -5.59 1.72
C VAL A 67 -5.42 -5.07 0.29
N LYS A 68 -6.58 -4.61 -0.13
CA LYS A 68 -6.76 -4.02 -1.45
C LYS A 68 -7.64 -2.78 -1.30
N PHE A 69 -7.12 -1.64 -1.75
CA PHE A 69 -7.83 -0.37 -1.74
C PHE A 69 -8.20 0.04 -3.14
N ASP A 70 -9.45 0.44 -3.31
CA ASP A 70 -9.99 0.90 -4.60
C ASP A 70 -10.20 2.41 -4.53
N PHE A 71 -9.43 3.15 -5.33
CA PHE A 71 -9.49 4.61 -5.41
C PHE A 71 -10.32 5.09 -6.60
N SER A 72 -10.97 4.21 -7.32
CA SER A 72 -11.69 4.57 -8.54
C SER A 72 -12.90 5.47 -8.32
N GLY A 73 -13.35 5.62 -7.08
CA GLY A 73 -14.42 6.55 -6.73
C GLY A 73 -13.97 8.01 -6.67
N SER A 74 -12.67 8.27 -6.76
CA SER A 74 -12.13 9.62 -6.77
C SER A 74 -12.27 10.24 -8.16
N ASP A 75 -12.62 11.52 -8.23
CA ASP A 75 -12.77 12.24 -9.50
C ASP A 75 -11.47 12.27 -10.32
N GLN A 76 -10.34 12.12 -9.67
CA GLN A 76 -9.05 12.19 -10.33
C GLN A 76 -8.44 10.81 -10.61
N ALA A 77 -9.14 9.75 -10.24
CA ALA A 77 -8.61 8.40 -10.40
C ALA A 77 -8.89 7.87 -11.81
N PRO A 78 -8.02 7.01 -12.34
CA PRO A 78 -8.32 6.31 -13.59
C PRO A 78 -9.48 5.31 -13.37
N LEU A 79 -9.98 4.72 -14.45
CA LEU A 79 -11.12 3.80 -14.40
C LEU A 79 -10.92 2.64 -13.44
N SER A 80 -9.68 2.19 -13.28
CA SER A 80 -9.35 1.12 -12.33
C SER A 80 -8.13 1.58 -11.54
N ALA A 81 -8.36 2.05 -10.33
CA ALA A 81 -7.32 2.63 -9.50
C ALA A 81 -7.18 1.80 -8.22
N ILE A 82 -6.38 0.75 -8.30
CA ILE A 82 -6.22 -0.22 -7.22
C ILE A 82 -4.80 -0.17 -6.66
N ILE A 83 -4.69 -0.23 -5.32
CA ILE A 83 -3.43 -0.52 -4.65
C ILE A 83 -3.66 -1.76 -3.81
N GLU A 84 -2.92 -2.81 -4.12
CA GLU A 84 -2.97 -4.06 -3.37
C GLU A 84 -1.63 -4.29 -2.69
N ILE A 85 -1.68 -4.60 -1.40
CA ILE A 85 -0.48 -4.90 -0.61
C ILE A 85 -0.63 -6.31 -0.06
N LYS A 86 0.30 -7.17 -0.43
CA LYS A 86 0.30 -8.57 -0.01
C LYS A 86 1.51 -8.89 0.85
N LEU A 87 1.31 -9.77 1.80
CA LEU A 87 2.38 -10.29 2.66
C LEU A 87 2.54 -11.77 2.34
N GLU A 88 3.72 -12.15 1.86
CA GLU A 88 4.00 -13.54 1.53
C GLU A 88 5.26 -14.01 2.25
N VAL A 89 5.24 -15.25 2.70
CA VAL A 89 6.40 -15.87 3.35
C VAL A 89 6.97 -16.91 2.41
N SER A 90 8.29 -16.82 2.15
CA SER A 90 8.98 -17.82 1.35
C SER A 90 9.11 -19.11 2.16
N GLU A 91 8.66 -20.22 1.61
CA GLU A 91 8.80 -21.52 2.26
C GLU A 91 10.25 -21.97 2.34
N LEU A 92 11.09 -21.46 1.44
CA LEU A 92 12.49 -21.85 1.40
C LEU A 92 13.34 -21.14 2.45
N THR A 93 13.07 -19.86 2.68
CA THR A 93 13.93 -19.03 3.54
C THR A 93 13.22 -18.48 4.76
N ASN A 94 11.90 -18.64 4.85
CA ASN A 94 11.05 -18.02 5.86
C ASN A 94 11.09 -16.49 5.83
N ALA A 95 11.61 -15.92 4.75
CA ALA A 95 11.61 -14.47 4.58
C ALA A 95 10.23 -13.97 4.25
N THR A 96 9.88 -12.79 4.78
CA THR A 96 8.60 -12.14 4.49
C THR A 96 8.81 -11.12 3.37
N TYR A 97 7.94 -11.15 2.37
CA TYR A 97 7.96 -10.22 1.25
C TYR A 97 6.70 -9.39 1.25
N LEU A 98 6.89 -8.09 1.11
CA LEU A 98 5.80 -7.15 0.90
C LEU A 98 5.68 -6.96 -0.60
N LYS A 99 4.57 -7.40 -1.18
CA LYS A 99 4.31 -7.28 -2.61
C LYS A 99 3.30 -6.18 -2.85
N ILE A 100 3.67 -5.24 -3.72
CA ILE A 100 2.84 -4.09 -4.04
C ILE A 100 2.36 -4.23 -5.48
N HIS A 101 1.06 -4.06 -5.67
CA HIS A 101 0.47 -3.95 -7.01
C HIS A 101 -0.24 -2.60 -7.06
N ASP A 102 0.26 -1.69 -7.89
CA ASP A 102 -0.22 -0.31 -7.93
C ASP A 102 -0.68 0.05 -9.34
N SER A 103 -1.99 0.27 -9.50
CA SER A 103 -2.55 0.82 -10.73
C SER A 103 -3.23 2.16 -10.47
N ALA A 104 -3.07 2.71 -9.27
CA ALA A 104 -3.67 3.99 -8.88
C ALA A 104 -2.75 5.17 -9.15
N SER A 105 -1.44 4.95 -9.17
CA SER A 105 -0.46 6.03 -9.36
C SER A 105 -0.45 6.53 -10.79
N THR A 106 -0.16 7.82 -10.96
CA THR A 106 -0.13 8.48 -12.26
C THR A 106 1.28 8.69 -12.77
N PHE A 107 2.22 7.86 -12.34
CA PHE A 107 3.61 7.96 -12.77
C PHE A 107 3.76 7.66 -14.26
N LYS A 108 4.69 8.38 -14.89
CA LYS A 108 4.95 8.19 -16.32
C LYS A 108 5.91 7.04 -16.59
N SER A 109 6.70 6.65 -15.59
CA SER A 109 7.67 5.58 -15.77
C SER A 109 7.71 4.66 -14.56
N PRO A 110 8.12 3.39 -14.76
CA PRO A 110 8.32 2.48 -13.63
C PRO A 110 9.38 2.96 -12.64
N ALA A 111 10.39 3.70 -13.13
CA ALA A 111 11.45 4.21 -12.27
C ALA A 111 10.90 5.21 -11.25
N ASP A 112 10.01 6.09 -11.67
CA ASP A 112 9.40 7.08 -10.77
C ASP A 112 8.52 6.40 -9.72
N ALA A 113 7.75 5.40 -10.15
CA ALA A 113 6.93 4.63 -9.22
C ALA A 113 7.78 3.87 -8.21
N GLN A 114 8.87 3.26 -8.69
CA GLN A 114 9.77 2.52 -7.81
C GLN A 114 10.43 3.43 -6.78
N GLU A 115 10.84 4.63 -7.19
CA GLU A 115 11.44 5.60 -6.27
C GLU A 115 10.51 5.92 -5.11
N LEU A 116 9.23 6.16 -5.42
CA LEU A 116 8.25 6.43 -4.36
C LEU A 116 8.06 5.23 -3.45
N TRP A 117 7.86 4.05 -4.02
CA TRP A 117 7.62 2.85 -3.21
C TRP A 117 8.85 2.45 -2.40
N ASP A 118 10.05 2.65 -2.95
CA ASP A 118 11.30 2.43 -2.19
C ASP A 118 11.34 3.35 -0.96
N TYR A 119 11.01 4.62 -1.15
CA TYR A 119 10.97 5.60 -0.08
C TYR A 119 9.97 5.19 1.01
N LEU A 120 8.75 4.83 0.60
CA LEU A 120 7.71 4.44 1.54
C LEU A 120 8.08 3.17 2.30
N THR A 121 8.59 2.17 1.59
CA THR A 121 8.94 0.90 2.24
C THR A 121 10.16 1.02 3.15
N ASP A 122 11.09 1.93 2.84
CA ASP A 122 12.21 2.20 3.74
C ASP A 122 11.72 2.75 5.08
N LYS A 123 10.71 3.60 5.06
CA LYS A 123 10.08 4.07 6.30
C LYS A 123 9.49 2.91 7.09
N LEU A 124 8.78 2.01 6.43
CA LEU A 124 8.18 0.85 7.07
C LEU A 124 9.26 -0.04 7.70
N LYS A 125 10.36 -0.26 6.98
CA LYS A 125 11.47 -1.06 7.50
C LYS A 125 12.06 -0.44 8.77
N GLU A 126 12.22 0.87 8.82
CA GLU A 126 12.71 1.55 10.01
C GLU A 126 11.77 1.33 11.19
N ILE A 127 10.47 1.43 10.96
CA ILE A 127 9.47 1.29 12.02
C ILE A 127 9.50 -0.11 12.63
N VAL A 128 9.62 -1.14 11.82
CA VAL A 128 9.59 -2.53 12.31
C VAL A 128 10.97 -3.08 12.65
N GLY A 129 12.01 -2.25 12.54
CA GLY A 129 13.36 -2.65 12.92
C GLY A 129 14.06 -3.52 11.90
N SER A 130 13.68 -3.40 10.66
CA SER A 130 14.24 -4.23 9.60
C SER A 130 15.40 -3.56 8.87
#